data_855e16b664182d53da6448ef47c13446
#
_entry.id   855e16b664182d53da6448ef47c13446
#
_cell.length_a   1.000
_cell.length_b   1.000
_cell.length_c   1.000
_cell.angle_alpha   90.00
_cell.angle_beta   90.00
_cell.angle_gamma   90.00
#
_symmetry.space_group_name_H-M   'P 1'
#
loop_
_entity.id
_entity.type
_entity.pdbx_description
1 polymer ?
#
loop_
_entity_poly.entity_id
_entity_poly.type
_entity_poly.pdbx_seq_one_letter_code
_entity_poly.pdbx_strand_id
1 'polypeptide(L)'
;MKIGTLFLLFFWQPVLAVVPIQLGEIEVKLDVTAKPRIEIEKPTGGWYNHIKLSHHPENIRLFQAEVPVRVKLRRQDGFKVSIKAPLILCQETKTAHSAQHFFSPAKISWGKDRANLKLLSVTPEVFTINKGSAGQTMTDYLLHISALAPNGQDIAGKYHGQLTLIFETNS
;
A
#
# COMPACT_ATOMS: atom_id res chain seq x y z
N MET A 1 -13.00 -31.96 64.70
CA MET A 1 -12.10 -31.06 64.01
C MET A 1 -11.89 -31.63 62.63
N LYS A 2 -12.62 -31.09 61.57
CA LYS A 2 -12.56 -31.59 60.20
C LYS A 2 -11.86 -30.53 59.35
N ILE A 3 -10.67 -30.87 58.88
CA ILE A 3 -9.89 -30.03 57.99
C ILE A 3 -10.36 -30.29 56.56
N GLY A 4 -11.05 -29.32 55.97
CA GLY A 4 -11.46 -29.36 54.57
C GLY A 4 -10.31 -28.91 53.67
N THR A 5 -9.80 -29.82 52.86
CA THR A 5 -8.80 -29.54 51.84
C THR A 5 -9.46 -28.90 50.62
N LEU A 6 -9.20 -27.63 50.38
CA LEU A 6 -9.69 -26.88 49.20
C LEU A 6 -8.73 -27.18 48.03
N PHE A 7 -9.26 -27.98 47.06
CA PHE A 7 -8.57 -28.24 45.80
C PHE A 7 -8.76 -27.07 44.85
N LEU A 8 -7.75 -26.27 44.63
CA LEU A 8 -7.70 -25.21 43.61
C LEU A 8 -7.35 -25.85 42.23
N LEU A 9 -8.37 -26.05 41.39
CA LEU A 9 -8.18 -26.45 40.01
C LEU A 9 -7.73 -25.27 39.19
N PHE A 10 -6.46 -25.22 38.88
CA PHE A 10 -5.90 -24.30 37.87
C PHE A 10 -6.28 -24.82 36.50
N PHE A 11 -7.26 -24.16 35.87
CA PHE A 11 -7.55 -24.32 34.43
C PHE A 11 -6.43 -23.66 33.63
N TRP A 12 -5.50 -24.45 33.16
CA TRP A 12 -4.59 -24.02 32.08
C TRP A 12 -5.41 -23.93 30.78
N GLN A 13 -5.72 -22.72 30.38
CA GLN A 13 -6.23 -22.47 29.03
C GLN A 13 -5.04 -22.50 28.07
N PRO A 14 -5.07 -23.32 27.02
CA PRO A 14 -4.05 -23.25 25.98
C PRO A 14 -4.25 -21.93 25.23
N VAL A 15 -3.30 -21.03 25.37
CA VAL A 15 -3.19 -19.85 24.50
C VAL A 15 -2.82 -20.40 23.12
N LEU A 16 -3.81 -20.42 22.22
CA LEU A 16 -3.57 -20.68 20.81
C LEU A 16 -2.71 -19.53 20.27
N ALA A 17 -1.41 -19.73 20.20
CA ALA A 17 -0.51 -18.83 19.52
C ALA A 17 -0.91 -18.81 18.04
N VAL A 18 -1.49 -17.70 17.61
CA VAL A 18 -1.75 -17.42 16.17
C VAL A 18 -0.38 -17.30 15.51
N VAL A 19 0.03 -18.35 14.80
CA VAL A 19 1.27 -18.32 14.01
C VAL A 19 1.05 -17.30 12.89
N PRO A 20 1.84 -16.22 12.82
CA PRO A 20 1.69 -15.25 11.74
C PRO A 20 1.97 -15.96 10.40
N ILE A 21 1.10 -15.76 9.43
CA ILE A 21 1.29 -16.26 8.06
C ILE A 21 2.53 -15.55 7.52
N GLN A 22 3.64 -16.28 7.42
CA GLN A 22 4.85 -15.76 6.79
C GLN A 22 4.68 -15.87 5.27
N LEU A 23 4.10 -14.84 4.68
CA LEU A 23 4.28 -14.59 3.27
C LEU A 23 5.73 -14.17 3.05
N GLY A 24 6.30 -14.56 1.92
CA GLY A 24 7.63 -14.11 1.53
C GLY A 24 7.65 -12.61 1.19
N GLU A 25 8.54 -12.21 0.34
CA GLU A 25 8.66 -10.82 -0.09
C GLU A 25 7.46 -10.39 -0.96
N ILE A 26 6.87 -9.25 -0.64
CA ILE A 26 5.78 -8.64 -1.42
C ILE A 26 6.30 -7.34 -2.01
N GLU A 27 6.45 -7.32 -3.32
CA GLU A 27 7.00 -6.18 -4.05
C GLU A 27 5.97 -5.60 -5.03
N VAL A 28 5.95 -4.28 -5.09
CA VAL A 28 5.19 -3.51 -6.08
C VAL A 28 6.17 -2.72 -6.93
N LYS A 29 6.15 -2.94 -8.23
CA LYS A 29 6.82 -2.07 -9.19
C LYS A 29 5.98 -0.82 -9.35
N LEU A 30 6.56 0.35 -9.06
CA LEU A 30 5.86 1.63 -9.13
C LEU A 30 6.31 2.40 -10.37
N ASP A 31 5.40 2.58 -11.31
CA ASP A 31 5.58 3.40 -12.49
C ASP A 31 4.76 4.69 -12.40
N VAL A 32 5.25 5.76 -13.01
CA VAL A 32 4.56 7.05 -13.08
C VAL A 32 4.56 7.54 -14.51
N THR A 33 3.38 8.01 -14.94
CA THR A 33 3.22 8.78 -16.16
C THR A 33 2.73 10.17 -15.77
N ALA A 34 3.46 11.21 -16.11
CA ALA A 34 3.08 12.59 -15.84
C ALA A 34 3.11 13.43 -17.12
N LYS A 35 2.13 14.34 -17.26
CA LYS A 35 2.12 15.32 -18.35
C LYS A 35 3.19 16.40 -18.13
N PRO A 36 3.64 17.08 -19.20
CA PRO A 36 4.54 18.23 -19.08
C PRO A 36 4.02 19.21 -18.03
N ARG A 37 4.94 19.80 -17.25
CA ARG A 37 4.70 20.71 -16.11
C ARG A 37 4.40 20.03 -14.76
N ILE A 38 4.35 18.70 -14.71
CA ILE A 38 4.27 17.94 -13.47
C ILE A 38 5.54 17.11 -13.35
N GLU A 39 6.30 17.31 -12.29
CA GLU A 39 7.45 16.49 -11.94
C GLU A 39 7.15 15.72 -10.66
N ILE A 40 7.41 14.43 -10.66
CA ILE A 40 7.14 13.52 -9.55
C ILE A 40 8.45 12.89 -9.10
N GLU A 41 8.77 13.00 -7.83
CA GLU A 41 10.01 12.46 -7.27
C GLU A 41 9.83 12.03 -5.80
N LYS A 42 10.84 11.36 -5.26
CA LYS A 42 10.98 11.21 -3.80
C LYS A 42 11.29 12.58 -3.17
N PRO A 43 10.95 12.81 -1.90
CA PRO A 43 11.41 14.01 -1.19
C PRO A 43 12.93 14.18 -1.19
N THR A 44 13.68 13.07 -1.31
CA THR A 44 15.16 13.03 -1.40
C THR A 44 15.71 13.03 -2.82
N GLY A 45 14.85 13.14 -3.82
CA GLY A 45 15.18 13.06 -5.25
C GLY A 45 15.14 11.65 -5.83
N GLY A 46 14.99 11.57 -7.16
CA GLY A 46 14.85 10.32 -7.90
C GLY A 46 13.47 9.68 -7.74
N TRP A 47 13.34 8.41 -8.15
CA TRP A 47 12.08 7.69 -8.08
C TRP A 47 12.23 6.30 -7.44
N TYR A 48 11.11 5.74 -6.99
CA TYR A 48 11.05 4.39 -6.45
C TYR A 48 10.97 3.36 -7.59
N ASN A 49 11.85 2.38 -7.60
CA ASN A 49 11.76 1.27 -8.55
C ASN A 49 10.84 0.17 -8.04
N HIS A 50 11.01 -0.18 -6.75
CA HIS A 50 10.22 -1.20 -6.07
C HIS A 50 9.82 -0.72 -4.68
N ILE A 51 8.63 -1.10 -4.25
CA ILE A 51 8.09 -0.82 -2.94
C ILE A 51 7.78 -2.15 -2.28
N LYS A 52 8.34 -2.37 -1.08
CA LYS A 52 8.03 -3.54 -0.25
C LYS A 52 6.83 -3.24 0.63
N LEU A 53 5.87 -4.16 0.64
CA LEU A 53 4.75 -4.11 1.55
C LEU A 53 5.10 -4.88 2.84
N SER A 54 4.77 -4.30 3.98
CA SER A 54 4.97 -4.86 5.30
C SER A 54 3.65 -5.19 5.96
N HIS A 55 3.64 -6.13 6.91
CA HIS A 55 2.46 -6.45 7.71
C HIS A 55 1.93 -5.22 8.46
N HIS A 56 0.61 -5.10 8.50
CA HIS A 56 -0.03 -4.19 9.44
C HIS A 56 0.09 -4.75 10.87
N PRO A 57 0.47 -3.95 11.88
CA PRO A 57 0.69 -4.44 13.24
C PRO A 57 -0.50 -5.16 13.86
N GLU A 58 -1.71 -4.70 13.57
CA GLU A 58 -2.96 -5.22 14.15
C GLU A 58 -3.67 -6.26 13.27
N ASN A 59 -3.22 -6.43 12.01
CA ASN A 59 -3.83 -7.37 11.08
C ASN A 59 -2.75 -8.05 10.24
N ILE A 60 -2.39 -9.25 10.63
CA ILE A 60 -1.34 -10.06 9.98
C ILE A 60 -1.63 -10.41 8.51
N ARG A 61 -2.88 -10.28 8.06
CA ARG A 61 -3.27 -10.52 6.66
C ARG A 61 -3.25 -9.26 5.81
N LEU A 62 -3.15 -8.10 6.44
CA LEU A 62 -3.09 -6.83 5.74
C LEU A 62 -1.64 -6.43 5.53
N PHE A 63 -1.26 -6.22 4.28
CA PHE A 63 0.06 -5.73 3.88
C PHE A 63 -0.06 -4.31 3.37
N GLN A 64 0.85 -3.44 3.80
CA GLN A 64 0.79 -2.03 3.46
C GLN A 64 2.16 -1.41 3.26
N ALA A 65 2.17 -0.31 2.52
CA ALA A 65 3.29 0.60 2.41
C ALA A 65 2.82 2.04 2.38
N GLU A 66 3.61 2.91 2.99
CA GLU A 66 3.46 4.36 2.90
C GLU A 66 4.66 4.94 2.17
N VAL A 67 4.41 5.65 1.10
CA VAL A 67 5.43 6.13 0.19
C VAL A 67 5.34 7.64 0.09
N PRO A 68 6.30 8.39 0.64
CA PRO A 68 6.33 9.83 0.49
C PRO A 68 6.69 10.22 -0.94
N VAL A 69 5.90 11.10 -1.54
CA VAL A 69 6.05 11.54 -2.93
C VAL A 69 5.98 13.05 -2.99
N ARG A 70 6.93 13.67 -3.69
CA ARG A 70 6.96 15.08 -3.96
C ARG A 70 6.41 15.38 -5.35
N VAL A 71 5.44 16.29 -5.40
CA VAL A 71 4.86 16.80 -6.64
C VAL A 71 5.32 18.23 -6.84
N LYS A 72 5.95 18.50 -7.99
CA LYS A 72 6.32 19.83 -8.44
C LYS A 72 5.45 20.23 -9.61
N LEU A 73 4.81 21.39 -9.50
CA LEU A 73 3.95 21.94 -10.55
C LEU A 73 4.52 23.25 -11.06
N ARG A 74 4.51 23.41 -12.39
CA ARG A 74 4.90 24.67 -13.05
C ARG A 74 3.65 25.37 -13.60
N ARG A 75 3.32 26.55 -13.05
CA ARG A 75 2.20 27.40 -13.49
C ARG A 75 0.86 26.66 -13.50
N GLN A 76 0.63 25.80 -12.52
CA GLN A 76 -0.62 25.03 -12.34
C GLN A 76 -1.14 25.21 -10.92
N ASP A 77 -2.47 25.19 -10.74
CA ASP A 77 -3.16 25.34 -9.46
C ASP A 77 -3.51 23.98 -8.82
N GLY A 78 -3.21 22.91 -9.52
CA GLY A 78 -3.50 21.57 -9.09
C GLY A 78 -3.24 20.55 -10.18
N PHE A 79 -3.58 19.32 -9.88
CA PHE A 79 -3.38 18.17 -10.75
C PHE A 79 -4.46 17.13 -10.49
N LYS A 80 -4.57 16.18 -11.41
CA LYS A 80 -5.42 15.00 -11.27
C LYS A 80 -4.53 13.78 -11.12
N VAL A 81 -4.93 12.83 -10.27
CA VAL A 81 -4.25 11.54 -10.10
C VAL A 81 -5.25 10.42 -10.31
N SER A 82 -4.84 9.40 -11.04
CA SER A 82 -5.56 8.13 -11.19
C SER A 82 -4.58 6.96 -11.24
N ILE A 83 -5.10 5.75 -11.14
CA ILE A 83 -4.36 4.52 -11.42
C ILE A 83 -4.71 4.02 -12.82
N LYS A 84 -3.73 3.46 -13.53
CA LYS A 84 -3.96 2.90 -14.88
C LYS A 84 -4.89 1.69 -14.84
N ALA A 85 -4.72 0.83 -13.83
CA ALA A 85 -5.51 -0.38 -13.60
C ALA A 85 -5.45 -0.75 -12.11
N PRO A 86 -6.41 -1.55 -11.60
CA PRO A 86 -6.33 -2.10 -10.24
C PRO A 86 -5.03 -2.89 -10.03
N LEU A 87 -4.37 -2.67 -8.89
CA LEU A 87 -3.18 -3.43 -8.50
C LEU A 87 -3.61 -4.79 -7.94
N ILE A 88 -3.17 -5.86 -8.61
CA ILE A 88 -3.33 -7.24 -8.15
C ILE A 88 -1.94 -7.83 -7.95
N LEU A 89 -1.68 -8.38 -6.76
CA LEU A 89 -0.43 -9.05 -6.46
C LEU A 89 -0.55 -10.53 -6.77
N CYS A 90 0.38 -11.05 -7.55
CA CYS A 90 0.43 -12.42 -8.01
C CYS A 90 1.58 -13.17 -7.35
N GLN A 91 1.34 -14.42 -6.92
CA GLN A 91 2.38 -15.29 -6.40
C GLN A 91 3.34 -15.72 -7.50
N GLU A 92 4.65 -15.65 -7.24
CA GLU A 92 5.66 -16.29 -8.10
C GLU A 92 5.55 -17.80 -7.94
N THR A 93 5.15 -18.48 -9.01
CA THR A 93 5.10 -19.95 -9.01
C THR A 93 6.43 -20.52 -9.46
N LYS A 94 6.96 -21.48 -8.69
CA LYS A 94 8.22 -22.16 -9.01
C LYS A 94 8.06 -23.27 -10.05
N THR A 95 6.84 -23.73 -10.28
CA THR A 95 6.54 -24.84 -11.21
C THR A 95 5.27 -24.56 -12.00
N ALA A 96 5.24 -25.02 -13.25
CA ALA A 96 4.10 -24.81 -14.17
C ALA A 96 2.78 -25.47 -13.71
N HIS A 97 2.81 -26.33 -12.69
CA HIS A 97 1.65 -27.08 -12.20
C HIS A 97 1.16 -26.60 -10.82
N SER A 98 1.76 -25.56 -10.25
CA SER A 98 1.30 -25.01 -8.96
C SER A 98 0.13 -24.04 -9.18
N ALA A 99 -0.91 -24.14 -8.35
CA ALA A 99 -1.97 -23.15 -8.33
C ALA A 99 -1.39 -21.78 -7.96
N GLN A 100 -1.64 -20.78 -8.77
CA GLN A 100 -1.19 -19.42 -8.52
C GLN A 100 -2.19 -18.70 -7.62
N HIS A 101 -1.70 -18.09 -6.54
CA HIS A 101 -2.51 -17.31 -5.63
C HIS A 101 -2.43 -15.81 -5.95
N PHE A 102 -3.55 -15.11 -5.75
CA PHE A 102 -3.68 -13.69 -6.00
C PHE A 102 -4.21 -12.98 -4.76
N PHE A 103 -3.72 -11.80 -4.50
CA PHE A 103 -4.37 -10.90 -3.55
C PHE A 103 -5.68 -10.35 -4.12
N SER A 104 -6.60 -9.97 -3.27
CA SER A 104 -7.69 -9.08 -3.67
C SER A 104 -7.10 -7.77 -4.21
N PRO A 105 -7.80 -7.05 -5.11
CA PRO A 105 -7.31 -5.76 -5.61
C PRO A 105 -6.92 -4.85 -4.46
N ALA A 106 -5.69 -4.32 -4.51
CA ALA A 106 -5.16 -3.45 -3.47
C ALA A 106 -5.89 -2.11 -3.45
N LYS A 107 -6.04 -1.54 -2.26
CA LYS A 107 -6.53 -0.17 -2.08
C LYS A 107 -5.36 0.77 -2.23
N ILE A 108 -5.48 1.72 -3.14
CA ILE A 108 -4.48 2.76 -3.41
C ILE A 108 -5.07 4.08 -2.95
N SER A 109 -4.41 4.77 -2.07
CA SER A 109 -4.88 6.05 -1.55
C SER A 109 -3.79 7.12 -1.65
N TRP A 110 -4.20 8.36 -1.82
CA TRP A 110 -3.33 9.50 -2.04
C TRP A 110 -3.82 10.72 -1.26
N GLY A 111 -2.92 11.42 -0.58
CA GLY A 111 -3.27 12.61 0.16
C GLY A 111 -2.04 13.31 0.74
N LYS A 112 -2.24 14.44 1.42
CA LYS A 112 -1.16 15.20 2.07
C LYS A 112 -0.63 14.49 3.32
N ASP A 113 -1.48 13.76 3.99
CA ASP A 113 -1.19 13.03 5.22
C ASP A 113 -2.18 11.87 5.40
N ARG A 114 -1.99 11.06 6.43
CA ARG A 114 -2.84 9.89 6.74
C ARG A 114 -4.31 10.23 7.00
N ALA A 115 -4.60 11.42 7.51
CA ALA A 115 -5.97 11.85 7.82
C ALA A 115 -6.74 12.31 6.57
N ASN A 116 -6.02 12.69 5.52
CA ASN A 116 -6.57 13.28 4.30
C ASN A 116 -6.33 12.41 3.05
N LEU A 117 -6.32 11.09 3.22
CA LEU A 117 -6.19 10.15 2.12
C LEU A 117 -7.50 9.99 1.35
N LYS A 118 -7.43 10.11 0.03
CA LYS A 118 -8.52 9.77 -0.90
C LYS A 118 -8.18 8.48 -1.64
N LEU A 119 -9.16 7.60 -1.78
CA LEU A 119 -9.02 6.37 -2.57
C LEU A 119 -8.87 6.73 -4.05
N LEU A 120 -7.84 6.21 -4.68
CA LEU A 120 -7.63 6.34 -6.12
C LEU A 120 -8.31 5.20 -6.88
N SER A 121 -8.82 5.54 -8.05
CA SER A 121 -9.37 4.60 -9.02
C SER A 121 -8.85 4.93 -10.42
N VAL A 122 -9.39 4.26 -11.44
CA VAL A 122 -9.13 4.60 -12.83
C VAL A 122 -9.75 5.95 -13.23
N THR A 123 -10.70 6.45 -12.43
CA THR A 123 -11.26 7.80 -12.58
C THR A 123 -10.34 8.81 -11.90
N PRO A 124 -9.90 9.87 -12.59
CA PRO A 124 -8.99 10.85 -12.01
C PRO A 124 -9.61 11.63 -10.85
N GLU A 125 -8.88 11.70 -9.72
CA GLU A 125 -9.19 12.52 -8.56
C GLU A 125 -8.45 13.86 -8.63
N VAL A 126 -9.12 14.95 -8.30
CA VAL A 126 -8.59 16.32 -8.39
C VAL A 126 -7.94 16.73 -7.06
N PHE A 127 -6.73 17.25 -7.15
CA PHE A 127 -5.98 17.82 -6.02
C PHE A 127 -5.60 19.26 -6.33
N THR A 128 -6.02 20.18 -5.47
CA THR A 128 -5.68 21.60 -5.58
C THR A 128 -4.50 21.95 -4.69
N ILE A 129 -3.64 22.85 -5.14
CA ILE A 129 -2.51 23.36 -4.41
C ILE A 129 -2.67 24.87 -4.32
N ASN A 130 -2.48 25.44 -3.13
CA ASN A 130 -2.47 26.89 -2.96
C ASN A 130 -1.25 27.48 -3.70
N LYS A 131 -1.50 28.44 -4.58
CA LYS A 131 -0.44 29.09 -5.34
C LYS A 131 0.62 29.72 -4.42
N GLY A 132 1.84 29.29 -4.59
CA GLY A 132 3.00 30.08 -4.16
C GLY A 132 3.31 31.16 -5.21
N SER A 133 3.84 32.28 -4.78
CA SER A 133 4.12 33.46 -5.62
C SER A 133 5.23 33.26 -6.69
N ALA A 134 5.85 32.11 -6.79
CA ALA A 134 7.07 31.89 -7.57
C ALA A 134 6.90 31.08 -8.88
N GLY A 135 5.71 30.86 -9.38
CA GLY A 135 5.50 30.14 -10.65
C GLY A 135 5.78 28.63 -10.63
N GLN A 136 6.42 28.11 -9.58
CA GLN A 136 6.60 26.68 -9.30
C GLN A 136 6.11 26.39 -7.88
N THR A 137 5.28 25.38 -7.74
CA THR A 137 4.79 24.91 -6.44
C THR A 137 5.30 23.49 -6.19
N MET A 138 5.75 23.24 -4.97
CA MET A 138 6.26 21.94 -4.54
C MET A 138 5.51 21.51 -3.29
N THR A 139 4.94 20.30 -3.31
CA THR A 139 4.16 19.78 -2.19
C THR A 139 4.45 18.29 -2.03
N ASP A 140 4.63 17.88 -0.77
CA ASP A 140 4.79 16.47 -0.43
C ASP A 140 3.42 15.83 -0.17
N TYR A 141 3.28 14.62 -0.68
CA TYR A 141 2.09 13.77 -0.56
C TYR A 141 2.48 12.41 -0.02
N LEU A 142 1.49 11.67 0.42
CA LEU A 142 1.60 10.30 0.86
C LEU A 142 0.81 9.39 -0.09
N LEU A 143 1.49 8.44 -0.73
CA LEU A 143 0.88 7.31 -1.40
C LEU A 143 0.77 6.17 -0.39
N HIS A 144 -0.44 5.68 -0.15
CA HIS A 144 -0.70 4.53 0.71
C HIS A 144 -1.21 3.36 -0.12
N ILE A 145 -0.53 2.23 -0.01
CA ILE A 145 -0.89 0.97 -0.66
C ILE A 145 -1.29 -0.01 0.43
N SER A 146 -2.44 -0.65 0.28
CA SER A 146 -2.96 -1.62 1.25
C SER A 146 -3.55 -2.82 0.51
N ALA A 147 -3.07 -4.02 0.81
CA ALA A 147 -3.44 -5.25 0.14
C ALA A 147 -3.76 -6.37 1.15
N LEU A 148 -4.89 -7.04 0.97
CA LEU A 148 -5.32 -8.14 1.81
C LEU A 148 -4.86 -9.47 1.22
N ALA A 149 -4.08 -10.23 1.98
CA ALA A 149 -3.57 -11.53 1.57
C ALA A 149 -4.69 -12.52 1.26
N PRO A 150 -4.47 -13.44 0.29
CA PRO A 150 -5.43 -14.49 -0.01
C PRO A 150 -5.67 -15.42 1.17
N ASN A 151 -6.78 -16.15 1.15
CA ASN A 151 -7.06 -17.25 2.06
C ASN A 151 -6.58 -18.56 1.43
N GLY A 152 -6.28 -19.55 2.25
CA GLY A 152 -6.02 -20.90 1.80
C GLY A 152 -4.73 -21.50 2.31
N GLN A 153 -4.43 -22.69 1.82
CA GLN A 153 -3.15 -23.38 2.01
C GLN A 153 -2.18 -22.95 0.91
N ASP A 154 -0.89 -23.14 1.13
CA ASP A 154 0.19 -22.89 0.15
C ASP A 154 0.28 -21.44 -0.37
N ILE A 155 -0.23 -20.49 0.42
CA ILE A 155 -0.16 -19.06 0.10
C ILE A 155 1.21 -18.45 0.43
N ALA A 156 2.11 -19.20 1.10
CA ALA A 156 3.45 -18.73 1.38
C ALA A 156 4.26 -18.59 0.09
N GLY A 157 5.01 -17.51 -0.07
CA GLY A 157 5.84 -17.28 -1.25
C GLY A 157 6.06 -15.80 -1.51
N LYS A 158 6.76 -15.52 -2.60
CA LYS A 158 6.95 -14.15 -3.08
C LYS A 158 5.76 -13.72 -3.92
N TYR A 159 5.39 -12.47 -3.79
CA TYR A 159 4.32 -11.85 -4.57
C TYR A 159 4.83 -10.58 -5.23
N HIS A 160 4.38 -10.32 -6.44
CA HIS A 160 4.70 -9.12 -7.18
C HIS A 160 3.48 -8.55 -7.88
N GLY A 161 3.50 -7.26 -8.13
CA GLY A 161 2.50 -6.55 -8.90
C GLY A 161 3.07 -5.25 -9.46
N GLN A 162 2.31 -4.62 -10.35
CA GLN A 162 2.69 -3.36 -10.96
C GLN A 162 1.59 -2.33 -10.74
N LEU A 163 1.96 -1.19 -10.18
CA LEU A 163 1.12 -0.01 -10.01
C LEU A 163 1.62 1.11 -10.92
N THR A 164 0.75 1.61 -11.77
CA THR A 164 1.04 2.79 -12.59
C THR A 164 0.13 3.93 -12.15
N LEU A 165 0.73 5.01 -11.66
CA LEU A 165 0.03 6.27 -11.37
C LEU A 165 0.07 7.18 -12.60
N ILE A 166 -1.05 7.84 -12.88
CA ILE A 166 -1.19 8.79 -13.98
C ILE A 166 -1.47 10.17 -13.38
N PHE A 167 -0.62 11.13 -13.72
CA PHE A 167 -0.75 12.53 -13.30
C PHE A 167 -1.09 13.41 -14.49
N GLU A 168 -2.14 14.20 -14.35
CA GLU A 168 -2.63 15.11 -15.39
C GLU A 168 -2.80 16.53 -14.83
N THR A 169 -2.61 17.53 -15.68
CA THR A 169 -2.89 18.92 -15.31
C THR A 169 -4.40 19.16 -15.19
N ASN A 170 -4.81 20.05 -14.29
CA ASN A 170 -6.15 20.62 -14.35
C ASN A 170 -6.20 21.56 -15.55
N SER A 171 -6.88 21.14 -16.61
CA SER A 171 -7.21 21.98 -17.76
C SER A 171 -8.57 22.65 -17.53
#